data_73e2534e92d15c5a194e740e7874b449
#
_entry.id   73e2534e92d15c5a194e740e7874b449
#
_cell.length_a   1.000
_cell.length_b   1.000
_cell.length_c   1.000
_cell.angle_alpha   90.00
_cell.angle_beta   90.00
_cell.angle_gamma   90.00
#
_symmetry.space_group_name_H-M   'P 1'
#
loop_
_entity.id
_entity.type
_entity.pdbx_description
1 polymer ?
#
loop_
_entity_poly.entity_id
_entity_poly.type
_entity_poly.pdbx_seq_one_letter_code
_entity_poly.pdbx_strand_id
1 'polypeptide(L)'
;TMLVLRVYDNHDDVSKYSNYDYYALYVPKGTTWNPTLGGTNIGEISMTFPSENKAYFTLAWLCESTGTNDSEAEKIAKIYEPYAFNYAEDTGVNYDYNRSTGKVTTTYNYKVGKMDSSKPDGVVMGILPSQYKNMTGYSYLENEARTIRGQMKFLIGDSFTTQLTYSGILQSSPSVENSDKAKLQEYVDSFMKDYGPENGELTKEANVQVNTYDSGKRMNRAIQVMEAAEACGDTEDANTLLKALENELADWFTADNDNNAQDNYFYYDENIGSLFGFPQAYY
;
A
#
# COMPACT_ATOMS: atom_id res chain seq x y z
N THR A 1 -32.54 1.55 5.34
CA THR A 1 -33.10 1.99 4.05
C THR A 1 -31.98 2.29 3.09
N MET A 2 -32.12 1.83 1.86
CA MET A 2 -31.06 1.93 0.87
C MET A 2 -31.63 2.42 -0.47
N LEU A 3 -30.80 3.14 -1.22
CA LEU A 3 -31.07 3.58 -2.58
C LEU A 3 -29.88 3.18 -3.45
N VAL A 4 -30.13 2.51 -4.57
CA VAL A 4 -29.09 2.19 -5.55
C VAL A 4 -29.08 3.28 -6.63
N LEU A 5 -27.91 3.81 -6.88
CA LEU A 5 -27.67 4.91 -7.81
C LEU A 5 -26.82 4.41 -8.98
N ARG A 6 -27.17 4.87 -10.16
CA ARG A 6 -26.35 4.72 -11.37
C ARG A 6 -25.80 6.09 -11.73
N VAL A 7 -24.47 6.22 -11.70
CA VAL A 7 -23.74 7.46 -11.95
C VAL A 7 -22.97 7.32 -13.26
N TYR A 8 -23.21 8.21 -14.19
CA TYR A 8 -22.61 8.19 -15.53
C TYR A 8 -21.39 9.10 -15.60
N ASP A 9 -20.34 8.65 -16.28
CA ASP A 9 -19.08 9.38 -16.42
C ASP A 9 -19.18 10.64 -17.28
N ASN A 10 -20.16 10.71 -18.18
CA ASN A 10 -20.29 11.81 -19.12
C ASN A 10 -21.67 12.43 -19.06
N HIS A 11 -21.75 13.69 -18.64
CA HIS A 11 -22.99 14.44 -18.52
C HIS A 11 -23.34 15.26 -19.77
N ASP A 12 -22.41 15.42 -20.75
CA ASP A 12 -22.61 16.34 -21.87
C ASP A 12 -23.28 15.68 -23.08
N ASP A 13 -23.29 14.34 -23.16
CA ASP A 13 -23.84 13.62 -24.29
C ASP A 13 -24.50 12.31 -23.86
N VAL A 14 -25.82 12.34 -23.70
CA VAL A 14 -26.65 11.16 -23.32
C VAL A 14 -26.53 9.98 -24.28
N SER A 15 -26.12 10.22 -25.53
CA SER A 15 -25.91 9.14 -26.50
C SER A 15 -24.63 8.32 -26.20
N LYS A 16 -23.79 8.82 -25.33
CA LYS A 16 -22.52 8.20 -24.90
C LYS A 16 -22.56 7.62 -23.49
N TYR A 17 -23.71 7.49 -22.87
CA TYR A 17 -23.90 6.89 -21.55
C TYR A 17 -23.66 5.37 -21.57
N SER A 18 -22.47 4.96 -22.01
CA SER A 18 -22.05 3.55 -22.01
C SER A 18 -21.32 3.13 -20.75
N ASN A 19 -20.73 4.11 -20.05
CA ASN A 19 -19.96 3.87 -18.82
C ASN A 19 -20.68 4.51 -17.64
N TYR A 20 -20.94 3.72 -16.63
CA TYR A 20 -21.54 4.17 -15.40
C TYR A 20 -21.06 3.27 -14.26
N ASP A 21 -21.06 3.83 -13.05
CA ASP A 21 -20.81 3.11 -11.81
C ASP A 21 -22.07 2.98 -10.99
N TYR A 22 -22.15 1.92 -10.25
CA TYR A 22 -23.22 1.71 -9.27
C TYR A 22 -22.75 2.08 -7.87
N TYR A 23 -23.62 2.83 -7.20
CA TYR A 23 -23.44 3.18 -5.78
C TYR A 23 -24.68 2.79 -4.99
N ALA A 24 -24.48 2.44 -3.73
CA ALA A 24 -25.58 2.30 -2.77
C ALA A 24 -25.46 3.38 -1.70
N LEU A 25 -26.54 4.10 -1.49
CA LEU A 25 -26.69 5.08 -0.42
C LEU A 25 -27.53 4.47 0.69
N TYR A 26 -26.96 4.31 1.87
CA TYR A 26 -27.62 3.76 3.05
C TYR A 26 -27.86 4.85 4.06
N VAL A 27 -29.07 4.86 4.63
CA VAL A 27 -29.48 5.79 5.67
C VAL A 27 -30.24 5.10 6.79
N PRO A 28 -30.26 5.64 8.00
CA PRO A 28 -31.05 5.12 9.11
C PRO A 28 -32.55 5.01 8.77
N LYS A 29 -33.18 4.03 9.39
CA LYS A 29 -34.63 3.88 9.26
C LYS A 29 -35.36 5.13 9.76
N GLY A 30 -36.32 5.60 8.98
CA GLY A 30 -37.07 6.81 9.25
C GLY A 30 -36.55 8.07 8.57
N THR A 31 -35.43 7.98 7.85
CA THR A 31 -34.95 9.05 6.94
C THR A 31 -35.93 9.18 5.77
N THR A 32 -36.32 10.39 5.45
CA THR A 32 -37.12 10.70 4.27
C THR A 32 -36.24 11.20 3.14
N TRP A 33 -36.55 10.78 1.93
CA TRP A 33 -35.86 11.12 0.70
C TRP A 33 -36.65 12.15 -0.09
N ASN A 34 -35.98 13.09 -0.66
CA ASN A 34 -36.56 14.03 -1.61
C ASN A 34 -35.63 14.15 -2.83
N PRO A 35 -35.69 13.19 -3.77
CA PRO A 35 -34.88 13.25 -4.97
C PRO A 35 -35.46 14.29 -5.93
N THR A 36 -34.67 15.26 -6.35
CA THR A 36 -35.00 16.16 -7.44
C THR A 36 -34.21 15.71 -8.65
N LEU A 37 -34.87 15.06 -9.59
CA LEU A 37 -34.29 14.71 -10.88
C LEU A 37 -34.35 15.93 -11.76
N GLY A 38 -33.27 16.67 -11.87
CA GLY A 38 -33.15 17.81 -12.77
C GLY A 38 -33.12 17.37 -14.24
N GLY A 39 -33.76 18.14 -15.14
CA GLY A 39 -33.99 17.80 -16.53
C GLY A 39 -32.76 17.69 -17.43
N THR A 40 -31.58 17.98 -16.97
CA THR A 40 -30.33 17.84 -17.73
C THR A 40 -29.15 17.53 -16.84
N ASN A 41 -29.16 16.34 -16.22
CA ASN A 41 -27.95 15.69 -15.75
C ASN A 41 -27.46 15.93 -14.32
N ILE A 42 -28.11 16.75 -13.51
CA ILE A 42 -27.72 16.88 -12.09
C ILE A 42 -28.91 16.46 -11.24
N GLY A 43 -28.82 15.25 -10.69
CA GLY A 43 -29.76 14.79 -9.67
C GLY A 43 -29.32 15.29 -8.30
N GLU A 44 -30.21 15.93 -7.57
CA GLU A 44 -30.03 16.24 -6.16
C GLU A 44 -30.86 15.29 -5.32
N ILE A 45 -30.28 14.73 -4.26
CA ILE A 45 -30.99 13.91 -3.30
C ILE A 45 -30.89 14.61 -1.94
N SER A 46 -31.99 15.27 -1.57
CA SER A 46 -32.11 15.82 -0.22
C SER A 46 -32.59 14.74 0.74
N MET A 47 -32.06 14.74 1.95
CA MET A 47 -32.40 13.79 3.00
C MET A 47 -32.77 14.51 4.28
N THR A 48 -33.85 14.06 4.94
CA THR A 48 -34.17 14.52 6.28
C THR A 48 -34.06 13.33 7.24
N PHE A 49 -33.10 13.42 8.16
CA PHE A 49 -32.85 12.36 9.14
C PHE A 49 -33.88 12.41 10.28
N PRO A 50 -34.17 11.26 10.92
CA PRO A 50 -35.22 11.19 11.95
C PRO A 50 -34.83 11.91 13.25
N SER A 51 -33.53 12.12 13.51
CA SER A 51 -33.01 12.83 14.68
C SER A 51 -31.53 13.14 14.48
N GLU A 52 -30.97 14.07 15.28
CA GLU A 52 -29.55 14.47 15.21
C GLU A 52 -28.59 13.28 15.45
N ASN A 53 -28.89 12.41 16.40
CA ASN A 53 -28.08 11.22 16.68
C ASN A 53 -28.21 10.10 15.61
N LYS A 54 -29.06 10.30 14.63
CA LYS A 54 -29.22 9.44 13.43
C LYS A 54 -28.96 10.20 12.14
N ALA A 55 -28.21 11.30 12.21
CA ALA A 55 -27.82 12.09 11.06
C ALA A 55 -26.50 11.57 10.47
N TYR A 56 -26.52 10.36 9.92
CA TYR A 56 -25.41 9.72 9.24
C TYR A 56 -25.87 8.94 8.01
N PHE A 57 -24.95 8.74 7.08
CA PHE A 57 -25.20 7.92 5.89
C PHE A 57 -23.91 7.21 5.46
N THR A 58 -24.06 6.21 4.61
CA THR A 58 -22.94 5.55 3.95
C THR A 58 -23.19 5.55 2.46
N LEU A 59 -22.20 5.98 1.70
CA LEU A 59 -22.17 5.83 0.25
C LEU A 59 -21.14 4.76 -0.10
N ALA A 60 -21.59 3.64 -0.65
CA ALA A 60 -20.73 2.54 -1.06
C ALA A 60 -20.70 2.45 -2.58
N TRP A 61 -19.49 2.42 -3.15
CA TRP A 61 -19.31 1.99 -4.53
C TRP A 61 -19.49 0.47 -4.61
N LEU A 62 -20.33 0.01 -5.54
CA LEU A 62 -20.70 -1.41 -5.65
C LEU A 62 -19.83 -2.12 -6.68
N CYS A 63 -19.67 -1.53 -7.85
CA CYS A 63 -18.94 -2.12 -8.97
C CYS A 63 -19.01 -1.22 -10.21
N GLU A 64 -18.14 -1.51 -11.17
CA GLU A 64 -18.20 -0.94 -12.51
C GLU A 64 -19.39 -1.53 -13.31
N SER A 65 -19.83 -0.80 -14.34
CA SER A 65 -20.94 -1.23 -15.22
C SER A 65 -20.60 -2.45 -16.08
N THR A 66 -19.31 -2.75 -16.28
CA THR A 66 -18.87 -3.85 -17.15
C THR A 66 -19.26 -5.21 -16.55
N GLY A 67 -20.29 -5.81 -17.09
CA GLY A 67 -20.81 -7.10 -16.64
C GLY A 67 -21.80 -7.03 -15.48
N THR A 68 -22.17 -5.84 -15.01
CA THR A 68 -23.13 -5.64 -13.92
C THR A 68 -24.40 -4.98 -14.46
N ASN A 69 -25.55 -5.44 -14.01
CA ASN A 69 -26.86 -4.87 -14.28
C ASN A 69 -27.53 -4.39 -13.00
N ASP A 70 -28.66 -3.68 -13.11
CA ASP A 70 -29.38 -3.13 -11.96
C ASP A 70 -29.73 -4.19 -10.91
N SER A 71 -30.11 -5.41 -11.32
CA SER A 71 -30.46 -6.51 -10.41
C SER A 71 -29.25 -7.02 -9.63
N GLU A 72 -28.08 -7.09 -10.26
CA GLU A 72 -26.84 -7.49 -9.59
C GLU A 72 -26.36 -6.41 -8.65
N ALA A 73 -26.42 -5.13 -9.04
CA ALA A 73 -26.10 -4.01 -8.18
C ALA A 73 -26.99 -3.99 -6.91
N GLU A 74 -28.30 -4.22 -7.06
CA GLU A 74 -29.21 -4.36 -5.92
C GLU A 74 -28.85 -5.56 -5.02
N LYS A 75 -28.47 -6.70 -5.61
CA LYS A 75 -28.02 -7.88 -4.85
C LYS A 75 -26.81 -7.56 -4.01
N ILE A 76 -25.79 -6.91 -4.59
CA ILE A 76 -24.57 -6.50 -3.89
C ILE A 76 -24.92 -5.50 -2.77
N ALA A 77 -25.74 -4.51 -3.08
CA ALA A 77 -26.18 -3.52 -2.09
C ALA A 77 -26.86 -4.17 -0.87
N LYS A 78 -27.70 -5.19 -1.10
CA LYS A 78 -28.35 -5.96 -0.02
C LYS A 78 -27.36 -6.77 0.82
N ILE A 79 -26.28 -7.29 0.22
CA ILE A 79 -25.21 -7.98 0.94
C ILE A 79 -24.47 -7.00 1.87
N TYR A 80 -24.26 -5.75 1.43
CA TYR A 80 -23.55 -4.74 2.20
C TYR A 80 -24.43 -4.07 3.27
N GLU A 81 -25.76 -4.03 3.09
CA GLU A 81 -26.70 -3.31 3.98
C GLU A 81 -26.55 -3.64 5.48
N PRO A 82 -26.31 -4.89 5.91
CA PRO A 82 -26.11 -5.21 7.32
C PRO A 82 -24.88 -4.50 7.93
N TYR A 83 -23.87 -4.21 7.11
CA TYR A 83 -22.58 -3.66 7.52
C TYR A 83 -22.42 -2.19 7.13
N ALA A 84 -23.42 -1.59 6.51
CA ALA A 84 -23.34 -0.26 5.91
C ALA A 84 -22.99 0.85 6.91
N PHE A 85 -23.28 0.68 8.20
CA PHE A 85 -22.99 1.65 9.26
C PHE A 85 -21.84 1.22 10.17
N ASN A 86 -21.09 0.21 9.74
CA ASN A 86 -19.85 -0.19 10.36
C ASN A 86 -18.68 0.50 9.66
N TYR A 87 -17.66 0.85 10.41
CA TYR A 87 -16.47 1.51 9.89
C TYR A 87 -15.21 1.01 10.60
N ALA A 88 -14.07 1.15 9.96
CA ALA A 88 -12.80 0.90 10.61
C ALA A 88 -12.47 2.09 11.50
N GLU A 89 -12.58 1.93 12.82
CA GLU A 89 -12.21 2.93 13.81
C GLU A 89 -10.70 3.01 13.95
N ASP A 90 -10.03 1.87 13.84
CA ASP A 90 -8.58 1.73 13.91
C ASP A 90 -8.14 0.50 13.11
N THR A 91 -6.88 0.49 12.69
CA THR A 91 -6.29 -0.62 11.95
C THR A 91 -4.94 -1.00 12.53
N GLY A 92 -4.64 -2.30 12.55
CA GLY A 92 -3.37 -2.82 13.01
C GLY A 92 -2.83 -3.89 12.09
N VAL A 93 -1.51 -3.96 11.98
CA VAL A 93 -0.82 -5.01 11.25
C VAL A 93 0.19 -5.67 12.16
N ASN A 94 0.07 -7.00 12.30
CA ASN A 94 1.03 -7.82 13.02
C ASN A 94 1.67 -8.79 12.04
N TYR A 95 2.94 -9.07 12.22
CA TYR A 95 3.62 -10.08 11.43
C TYR A 95 4.45 -11.01 12.31
N ASP A 96 4.59 -12.24 11.84
CA ASP A 96 5.46 -13.26 12.40
C ASP A 96 6.31 -13.88 11.30
N TYR A 97 7.60 -14.06 11.57
CA TYR A 97 8.52 -14.73 10.65
C TYR A 97 9.07 -16.01 11.24
N ASN A 98 8.69 -17.12 10.65
CA ASN A 98 9.21 -18.43 11.02
C ASN A 98 10.49 -18.74 10.24
N ARG A 99 11.64 -18.59 10.91
CA ARG A 99 12.97 -18.79 10.31
C ARG A 99 13.20 -20.22 9.79
N SER A 100 12.58 -21.23 10.40
CA SER A 100 12.79 -22.63 10.00
C SER A 100 12.06 -22.97 8.70
N THR A 101 10.97 -22.28 8.38
CA THR A 101 10.16 -22.50 7.18
C THR A 101 10.25 -21.38 6.15
N GLY A 102 10.88 -20.26 6.49
CA GLY A 102 10.90 -19.05 5.68
C GLY A 102 9.52 -18.39 5.51
N LYS A 103 8.55 -18.72 6.35
CA LYS A 103 7.20 -18.20 6.22
C LYS A 103 7.03 -16.89 6.99
N VAL A 104 6.49 -15.90 6.29
CA VAL A 104 5.98 -14.66 6.88
C VAL A 104 4.46 -14.76 6.93
N THR A 105 3.92 -14.64 8.13
CA THR A 105 2.47 -14.54 8.38
C THR A 105 2.15 -13.12 8.77
N THR A 106 1.29 -12.45 8.00
CA THR A 106 0.87 -11.08 8.29
C THR A 106 -0.62 -11.06 8.57
N THR A 107 -1.00 -10.55 9.73
CA THR A 107 -2.39 -10.39 10.14
C THR A 107 -2.78 -8.92 10.12
N TYR A 108 -3.84 -8.62 9.39
CA TYR A 108 -4.45 -7.31 9.29
C TYR A 108 -5.70 -7.30 10.17
N ASN A 109 -5.76 -6.38 11.11
CA ASN A 109 -6.84 -6.25 12.06
C ASN A 109 -7.55 -4.92 11.91
N TYR A 110 -8.86 -4.92 12.06
CA TYR A 110 -9.70 -3.74 12.01
C TYR A 110 -10.49 -3.66 13.32
N LYS A 111 -10.30 -2.58 14.06
CA LYS A 111 -11.20 -2.26 15.14
C LYS A 111 -12.49 -1.69 14.56
N VAL A 112 -13.56 -2.44 14.64
CA VAL A 112 -14.84 -2.08 14.03
C VAL A 112 -15.64 -1.18 14.95
N GLY A 113 -15.87 0.07 14.52
CA GLY A 113 -16.85 0.97 15.08
C GLY A 113 -18.22 0.78 14.41
N LYS A 114 -19.32 1.04 15.14
CA LYS A 114 -20.69 0.91 14.63
C LYS A 114 -21.51 2.14 14.99
N MET A 115 -22.13 2.77 14.00
CA MET A 115 -23.14 3.83 14.20
C MET A 115 -24.48 3.26 14.66
N ASP A 116 -24.75 2.01 14.35
CA ASP A 116 -25.93 1.24 14.81
C ASP A 116 -25.44 -0.03 15.51
N SER A 117 -25.49 -0.04 16.84
CA SER A 117 -25.02 -1.16 17.66
C SER A 117 -25.80 -2.46 17.46
N SER A 118 -26.96 -2.41 16.83
CA SER A 118 -27.77 -3.59 16.50
C SER A 118 -27.25 -4.36 15.27
N LYS A 119 -26.32 -3.77 14.52
CA LYS A 119 -25.75 -4.39 13.31
C LYS A 119 -24.72 -5.47 13.66
N PRO A 120 -24.55 -6.48 12.80
CA PRO A 120 -23.52 -7.50 12.99
C PRO A 120 -22.12 -6.89 12.99
N ASP A 121 -21.16 -7.60 13.58
CA ASP A 121 -19.76 -7.20 13.56
C ASP A 121 -19.14 -7.45 12.19
N GLY A 122 -18.08 -6.70 11.88
CA GLY A 122 -17.36 -6.77 10.62
C GLY A 122 -17.56 -5.56 9.71
N VAL A 123 -16.64 -5.42 8.78
CA VAL A 123 -16.67 -4.44 7.67
C VAL A 123 -16.49 -5.15 6.34
N VAL A 124 -16.91 -4.51 5.25
CA VAL A 124 -16.63 -5.01 3.90
C VAL A 124 -15.21 -4.60 3.54
N MET A 125 -14.34 -5.58 3.32
CA MET A 125 -12.92 -5.39 3.03
C MET A 125 -12.63 -5.72 1.58
N GLY A 126 -11.91 -4.83 0.88
CA GLY A 126 -11.38 -5.09 -0.46
C GLY A 126 -9.98 -5.72 -0.38
N ILE A 127 -9.82 -6.87 -0.98
CA ILE A 127 -8.59 -7.68 -0.93
C ILE A 127 -7.93 -7.73 -2.30
N LEU A 128 -6.71 -7.24 -2.38
CA LEU A 128 -5.95 -7.17 -3.63
C LEU A 128 -5.30 -8.52 -4.00
N PRO A 129 -4.91 -8.71 -5.28
CA PRO A 129 -4.27 -9.96 -5.75
C PRO A 129 -3.03 -10.36 -4.95
N SER A 130 -2.22 -9.40 -4.51
CA SER A 130 -1.03 -9.66 -3.68
C SER A 130 -1.39 -10.25 -2.30
N GLN A 131 -2.61 -10.00 -1.83
CA GLN A 131 -3.12 -10.51 -0.56
C GLN A 131 -3.84 -11.85 -0.79
N TYR A 132 -4.91 -11.88 -1.59
CA TYR A 132 -5.74 -13.09 -1.69
C TYR A 132 -5.02 -14.30 -2.29
N LYS A 133 -3.96 -14.11 -3.10
CA LYS A 133 -3.12 -15.22 -3.57
C LYS A 133 -2.32 -15.89 -2.45
N ASN A 134 -2.16 -15.20 -1.34
CA ASN A 134 -1.45 -15.65 -0.15
C ASN A 134 -2.39 -15.91 1.04
N MET A 135 -3.69 -16.03 0.77
CA MET A 135 -4.71 -16.31 1.77
C MET A 135 -5.34 -17.67 1.52
N THR A 136 -5.65 -18.41 2.58
CA THR A 136 -6.31 -19.71 2.51
C THR A 136 -7.47 -19.78 3.51
N GLY A 137 -8.54 -20.46 3.13
CA GLY A 137 -9.69 -20.67 4.02
C GLY A 137 -10.68 -19.50 4.10
N TYR A 138 -10.58 -18.52 3.20
CA TYR A 138 -11.50 -17.39 3.13
C TYR A 138 -12.55 -17.59 2.04
N SER A 139 -13.78 -17.16 2.34
CA SER A 139 -14.87 -17.09 1.36
C SER A 139 -15.07 -15.65 0.93
N TYR A 140 -14.93 -15.39 -0.36
CA TYR A 140 -15.13 -14.06 -0.93
C TYR A 140 -16.60 -13.88 -1.36
N LEU A 141 -17.02 -12.62 -1.40
CA LEU A 141 -18.28 -12.25 -2.01
C LEU A 141 -18.23 -12.51 -3.53
N GLU A 142 -19.38 -12.61 -4.16
CA GLU A 142 -19.47 -12.89 -5.60
C GLU A 142 -19.02 -11.72 -6.48
N ASN A 143 -19.12 -10.48 -5.95
CA ASN A 143 -18.70 -9.29 -6.68
C ASN A 143 -17.17 -9.08 -6.58
N GLU A 144 -16.64 -8.54 -7.63
CA GLU A 144 -15.23 -8.17 -7.77
C GLU A 144 -15.12 -6.75 -8.34
N ALA A 145 -13.99 -6.09 -8.13
CA ALA A 145 -13.74 -4.76 -8.68
C ALA A 145 -12.42 -4.72 -9.43
N ARG A 146 -12.42 -4.10 -10.60
CA ARG A 146 -11.22 -3.89 -11.38
C ARG A 146 -10.41 -2.73 -10.82
N THR A 147 -9.14 -2.95 -10.54
CA THR A 147 -8.21 -1.92 -10.08
C THR A 147 -6.94 -1.91 -10.92
N ILE A 148 -6.14 -0.85 -10.81
CA ILE A 148 -4.81 -0.78 -11.46
C ILE A 148 -3.85 -1.88 -10.97
N ARG A 149 -4.15 -2.52 -9.82
CA ARG A 149 -3.38 -3.63 -9.24
C ARG A 149 -3.98 -5.00 -9.55
N GLY A 150 -4.98 -5.05 -10.44
CA GLY A 150 -5.71 -6.25 -10.81
C GLY A 150 -7.07 -6.35 -10.15
N GLN A 151 -7.67 -7.53 -10.26
CA GLN A 151 -9.02 -7.78 -9.75
C GLN A 151 -9.04 -7.84 -8.23
N MET A 152 -9.77 -6.93 -7.60
CA MET A 152 -9.97 -6.90 -6.16
C MET A 152 -11.17 -7.77 -5.80
N LYS A 153 -11.04 -8.59 -4.77
CA LYS A 153 -12.13 -9.41 -4.20
C LYS A 153 -12.61 -8.79 -2.89
N PHE A 154 -13.83 -9.12 -2.50
CA PHE A 154 -14.40 -8.62 -1.26
C PHE A 154 -14.68 -9.74 -0.26
N LEU A 155 -14.46 -9.45 1.01
CA LEU A 155 -14.88 -10.31 2.12
C LEU A 155 -15.41 -9.45 3.28
N ILE A 156 -16.18 -10.07 4.16
CA ILE A 156 -16.72 -9.44 5.36
C ILE A 156 -16.01 -10.02 6.57
N GLY A 157 -15.54 -9.16 7.44
CA GLY A 157 -14.86 -9.54 8.68
C GLY A 157 -14.24 -8.35 9.39
N ASP A 158 -13.46 -8.64 10.39
CA ASP A 158 -12.68 -7.67 11.17
C ASP A 158 -11.17 -7.93 11.06
N SER A 159 -10.79 -8.99 10.38
CA SER A 159 -9.39 -9.36 10.19
C SER A 159 -9.21 -10.32 9.03
N PHE A 160 -7.99 -10.37 8.50
CA PHE A 160 -7.54 -11.42 7.59
C PHE A 160 -6.04 -11.64 7.72
N THR A 161 -5.59 -12.81 7.28
CA THR A 161 -4.19 -13.20 7.38
C THR A 161 -3.67 -13.63 6.02
N THR A 162 -2.48 -13.14 5.66
CA THR A 162 -1.71 -13.60 4.50
C THR A 162 -0.53 -14.43 4.97
N GLN A 163 -0.15 -15.43 4.19
CA GLN A 163 1.04 -16.21 4.45
C GLN A 163 1.82 -16.38 3.15
N LEU A 164 3.06 -15.93 3.15
CA LEU A 164 3.97 -16.08 2.02
C LEU A 164 5.29 -16.70 2.47
N THR A 165 5.95 -17.40 1.59
CA THR A 165 7.30 -17.87 1.84
C THR A 165 8.29 -16.77 1.41
N TYR A 166 9.14 -16.39 2.34
CA TYR A 166 10.19 -15.41 2.12
C TYR A 166 11.53 -16.07 2.39
N SER A 167 12.42 -16.06 1.43
CA SER A 167 13.72 -16.72 1.52
C SER A 167 14.73 -15.99 2.41
N GLY A 168 14.34 -14.86 2.96
CA GLY A 168 15.08 -14.16 4.00
C GLY A 168 16.03 -13.10 3.49
N ILE A 169 16.46 -13.12 2.27
CA ILE A 169 17.41 -12.14 1.75
C ILE A 169 17.00 -11.77 0.33
N LEU A 170 17.28 -10.53 -0.02
CA LEU A 170 17.25 -10.05 -1.38
C LEU A 170 17.88 -11.09 -2.31
N GLN A 171 17.30 -11.26 -3.46
CA GLN A 171 17.77 -12.23 -4.43
C GLN A 171 19.28 -12.04 -4.62
N SER A 172 20.04 -13.07 -4.31
CA SER A 172 21.46 -13.10 -4.63
C SER A 172 21.65 -13.02 -6.14
N SER A 173 22.73 -12.42 -6.58
CA SER A 173 23.13 -12.48 -7.98
C SER A 173 23.23 -13.93 -8.45
N PRO A 174 22.83 -14.25 -9.70
CA PRO A 174 22.97 -15.59 -10.24
C PRO A 174 24.43 -16.05 -10.14
N SER A 175 24.64 -17.35 -9.99
CA SER A 175 25.99 -17.91 -10.03
C SER A 175 26.66 -17.57 -11.36
N VAL A 176 27.89 -17.10 -11.29
CA VAL A 176 28.68 -16.70 -12.46
C VAL A 176 29.54 -17.85 -12.93
N GLU A 177 29.49 -18.15 -14.22
CA GLU A 177 30.39 -19.12 -14.84
C GLU A 177 31.85 -18.68 -14.70
N ASN A 178 32.78 -19.63 -14.56
CA ASN A 178 34.20 -19.32 -14.36
C ASN A 178 34.80 -18.48 -15.47
N SER A 179 34.29 -18.61 -16.72
CA SER A 179 34.73 -17.81 -17.86
C SER A 179 34.40 -16.31 -17.73
N ASP A 180 33.39 -15.98 -16.94
CA ASP A 180 32.90 -14.61 -16.81
C ASP A 180 33.39 -13.93 -15.52
N LYS A 181 33.90 -14.71 -14.57
CA LYS A 181 34.42 -14.18 -13.29
C LYS A 181 35.50 -13.14 -13.45
N ALA A 182 36.45 -13.36 -14.36
CA ALA A 182 37.50 -12.40 -14.61
C ALA A 182 36.97 -11.05 -15.12
N LYS A 183 35.94 -11.10 -15.97
CA LYS A 183 35.32 -9.87 -16.49
C LYS A 183 34.47 -9.17 -15.44
N LEU A 184 33.80 -9.93 -14.59
CA LEU A 184 33.06 -9.36 -13.48
C LEU A 184 33.98 -8.71 -12.46
N GLN A 185 35.14 -9.34 -12.17
CA GLN A 185 36.19 -8.77 -11.30
C GLN A 185 36.73 -7.43 -11.83
N GLU A 186 36.97 -7.30 -13.14
CA GLU A 186 37.36 -6.02 -13.73
C GLU A 186 36.37 -4.89 -13.42
N TYR A 187 35.06 -5.20 -13.39
CA TYR A 187 34.03 -4.23 -13.05
C TYR A 187 34.04 -3.91 -11.55
N VAL A 188 34.22 -4.90 -10.68
CA VAL A 188 34.39 -4.69 -9.22
C VAL A 188 35.57 -3.78 -8.97
N ASP A 189 36.78 -4.11 -9.53
CA ASP A 189 38.00 -3.34 -9.37
C ASP A 189 37.81 -1.88 -9.86
N SER A 190 37.13 -1.71 -11.01
CA SER A 190 36.86 -0.37 -11.54
C SER A 190 35.95 0.42 -10.61
N PHE A 191 34.90 -0.22 -10.08
CA PHE A 191 34.06 0.43 -9.10
C PHE A 191 34.76 0.82 -7.83
N MET A 192 35.56 -0.10 -7.26
CA MET A 192 36.35 0.15 -6.03
C MET A 192 37.33 1.29 -6.22
N LYS A 193 37.98 1.35 -7.37
CA LYS A 193 38.88 2.42 -7.71
C LYS A 193 38.22 3.79 -7.84
N ASP A 194 37.08 3.86 -8.55
CA ASP A 194 36.45 5.12 -8.93
C ASP A 194 35.42 5.59 -7.91
N TYR A 195 34.74 4.66 -7.23
CA TYR A 195 33.57 4.89 -6.40
C TYR A 195 33.59 4.13 -5.07
N GLY A 196 34.66 3.40 -4.75
CA GLY A 196 34.80 2.67 -3.50
C GLY A 196 34.84 3.58 -2.28
N PRO A 197 34.74 3.00 -1.06
CA PRO A 197 34.71 3.76 0.18
C PRO A 197 35.87 4.75 0.38
N GLU A 198 37.05 4.42 -0.12
CA GLU A 198 38.24 5.31 -0.03
C GLU A 198 38.11 6.57 -0.91
N ASN A 199 37.31 6.48 -2.00
CA ASN A 199 37.10 7.58 -2.95
C ASN A 199 35.84 8.38 -2.70
N GLY A 200 35.02 7.98 -1.71
CA GLY A 200 34.07 8.82 -1.04
C GLY A 200 32.67 8.89 -1.58
N GLU A 201 32.19 7.94 -2.36
CA GLU A 201 30.76 7.93 -2.71
C GLU A 201 29.84 7.42 -1.59
N LEU A 202 30.37 6.60 -0.68
CA LEU A 202 29.59 6.08 0.45
C LEU A 202 29.86 6.80 1.77
N THR A 203 30.97 7.51 1.90
CA THR A 203 31.48 7.96 3.22
C THR A 203 32.02 9.38 3.25
N LYS A 204 31.88 10.19 2.21
CA LYS A 204 32.34 11.58 2.23
C LYS A 204 31.23 12.57 2.37
N GLU A 205 31.20 13.24 3.51
CA GLU A 205 30.35 14.38 3.84
C GLU A 205 30.29 15.45 2.73
N ALA A 206 31.33 15.63 1.95
CA ALA A 206 31.40 16.64 0.89
C ALA A 206 30.61 16.29 -0.38
N ASN A 207 30.27 15.02 -0.60
CA ASN A 207 29.49 14.56 -1.76
C ASN A 207 28.14 13.95 -1.38
N VAL A 208 27.88 13.79 -0.12
CA VAL A 208 26.57 13.44 0.39
C VAL A 208 25.73 14.72 0.34
N GLN A 209 25.16 14.99 -0.81
CA GLN A 209 23.96 15.79 -0.76
C GLN A 209 23.01 15.01 0.16
N VAL A 210 22.58 15.64 1.20
CA VAL A 210 21.63 15.13 2.19
C VAL A 210 20.29 14.85 1.49
N ASN A 211 20.30 13.87 0.62
CA ASN A 211 19.20 13.48 -0.23
C ASN A 211 19.06 11.96 -0.11
N THR A 212 18.10 11.55 0.70
CA THR A 212 17.81 10.14 0.97
C THR A 212 17.58 9.32 -0.30
N TYR A 213 17.03 9.92 -1.35
CA TYR A 213 16.79 9.26 -2.63
C TYR A 213 18.08 8.88 -3.36
N ASP A 214 18.98 9.83 -3.55
CA ASP A 214 20.25 9.58 -4.24
C ASP A 214 21.19 8.72 -3.42
N SER A 215 21.24 8.94 -2.10
CA SER A 215 22.02 8.11 -1.17
C SER A 215 21.51 6.66 -1.17
N GLY A 216 20.19 6.45 -1.16
CA GLY A 216 19.62 5.11 -1.30
C GLY A 216 20.00 4.42 -2.60
N LYS A 217 20.06 5.14 -3.73
CA LYS A 217 20.53 4.60 -5.01
C LYS A 217 22.01 4.22 -4.97
N ARG A 218 22.85 5.04 -4.33
CA ARG A 218 24.30 4.76 -4.18
C ARG A 218 24.53 3.53 -3.33
N MET A 219 23.85 3.42 -2.19
CA MET A 219 23.91 2.23 -1.35
C MET A 219 23.44 0.97 -2.10
N ASN A 220 22.35 1.04 -2.84
CA ASN A 220 21.88 -0.09 -3.64
C ASN A 220 22.90 -0.51 -4.71
N ARG A 221 23.57 0.44 -5.35
CA ARG A 221 24.67 0.15 -6.30
C ARG A 221 25.84 -0.55 -5.60
N ALA A 222 26.23 -0.07 -4.42
CA ALA A 222 27.30 -0.70 -3.63
C ALA A 222 26.95 -2.12 -3.20
N ILE A 223 25.69 -2.40 -2.84
CA ILE A 223 25.19 -3.75 -2.54
C ILE A 223 25.35 -4.66 -3.77
N GLN A 224 24.97 -4.19 -4.95
CA GLN A 224 25.11 -4.99 -6.17
C GLN A 224 26.57 -5.31 -6.50
N VAL A 225 27.50 -4.37 -6.26
CA VAL A 225 28.93 -4.62 -6.44
C VAL A 225 29.49 -5.55 -5.37
N MET A 226 29.05 -5.43 -4.13
CA MET A 226 29.39 -6.36 -3.05
C MET A 226 28.99 -7.80 -3.40
N GLU A 227 27.76 -8.00 -3.89
CA GLU A 227 27.27 -9.32 -4.36
C GLU A 227 28.10 -9.83 -5.55
N ALA A 228 28.50 -8.95 -6.46
CA ALA A 228 29.37 -9.30 -7.59
C ALA A 228 30.77 -9.74 -7.12
N ALA A 229 31.35 -9.03 -6.15
CA ALA A 229 32.63 -9.42 -5.53
C ALA A 229 32.52 -10.81 -4.87
N GLU A 230 31.47 -11.06 -4.09
CA GLU A 230 31.20 -12.38 -3.52
C GLU A 230 31.10 -13.48 -4.60
N ALA A 231 30.38 -13.21 -5.70
CA ALA A 231 30.25 -14.14 -6.81
C ALA A 231 31.59 -14.45 -7.51
N CYS A 232 32.52 -13.49 -7.52
CA CYS A 232 33.89 -13.69 -8.00
C CYS A 232 34.74 -14.45 -7.00
N GLY A 233 34.40 -14.45 -5.72
CA GLY A 233 35.21 -14.95 -4.61
C GLY A 233 36.14 -13.90 -4.01
N ASP A 234 35.91 -12.63 -4.35
CA ASP A 234 36.62 -11.47 -3.79
C ASP A 234 35.98 -11.08 -2.45
N THR A 235 36.42 -11.74 -1.40
CA THR A 235 35.90 -11.51 -0.05
C THR A 235 36.45 -10.23 0.58
N GLU A 236 37.57 -9.68 0.08
CA GLU A 236 38.19 -8.45 0.61
C GLU A 236 37.34 -7.24 0.23
N ASP A 237 37.05 -7.06 -1.05
CA ASP A 237 36.21 -5.97 -1.54
C ASP A 237 34.77 -6.10 -1.06
N ALA A 238 34.23 -7.32 -1.02
CA ALA A 238 32.89 -7.57 -0.47
C ALA A 238 32.80 -7.11 1.01
N ASN A 239 33.75 -7.48 1.85
CA ASN A 239 33.78 -7.06 3.26
C ASN A 239 34.01 -5.56 3.42
N THR A 240 34.82 -4.95 2.56
CA THR A 240 35.06 -3.51 2.55
C THR A 240 33.81 -2.73 2.27
N LEU A 241 33.04 -3.15 1.24
CA LEU A 241 31.73 -2.55 0.91
C LEU A 241 30.68 -2.81 1.99
N LEU A 242 30.62 -4.03 2.53
CA LEU A 242 29.71 -4.35 3.63
C LEU A 242 29.95 -3.42 4.82
N LYS A 243 31.20 -3.26 5.23
CA LYS A 243 31.55 -2.40 6.36
C LYS A 243 31.21 -0.93 6.13
N ALA A 244 31.41 -0.44 4.90
CA ALA A 244 31.03 0.92 4.54
C ALA A 244 29.52 1.12 4.59
N LEU A 245 28.73 0.14 4.07
CA LEU A 245 27.27 0.16 4.13
C LEU A 245 26.72 0.10 5.57
N GLU A 246 27.33 -0.75 6.41
CA GLU A 246 26.97 -0.82 7.83
C GLU A 246 27.20 0.51 8.55
N ASN A 247 28.35 1.16 8.29
CA ASN A 247 28.67 2.44 8.89
C ASN A 247 27.69 3.54 8.43
N GLU A 248 27.39 3.60 7.14
CA GLU A 248 26.44 4.57 6.57
C GLU A 248 25.04 4.37 7.15
N LEU A 249 24.56 3.13 7.22
CA LEU A 249 23.25 2.84 7.83
C LEU A 249 23.23 3.13 9.34
N ALA A 250 24.33 2.89 10.04
CA ALA A 250 24.44 3.24 11.44
C ALA A 250 24.33 4.75 11.66
N ASP A 251 24.97 5.53 10.80
CA ASP A 251 24.87 6.99 10.78
C ASP A 251 23.42 7.45 10.53
N TRP A 252 22.77 6.91 9.51
CA TRP A 252 21.38 7.22 9.17
C TRP A 252 20.39 6.98 10.32
N PHE A 253 20.65 5.97 11.15
CA PHE A 253 19.77 5.60 12.26
C PHE A 253 20.23 6.12 13.62
N THR A 254 21.29 6.92 13.66
CA THR A 254 21.79 7.54 14.88
C THR A 254 21.35 9.01 14.93
N ALA A 255 20.60 9.38 15.95
CA ALA A 255 20.29 10.77 16.23
C ALA A 255 21.38 11.34 17.13
N ASP A 256 22.17 12.26 16.63
CA ASP A 256 23.27 12.85 17.39
C ASP A 256 22.93 14.10 18.20
N ASN A 257 21.81 14.74 17.92
CA ASN A 257 21.33 15.96 18.60
C ASN A 257 22.28 17.17 18.55
N ASP A 258 23.17 17.23 17.59
CA ASP A 258 24.14 18.33 17.47
C ASP A 258 23.55 19.57 16.79
N ASN A 259 22.30 19.51 16.33
CA ASN A 259 21.57 20.53 15.55
C ASN A 259 22.20 20.83 14.18
N ASN A 260 23.04 19.96 13.66
CA ASN A 260 23.53 20.04 12.30
C ASN A 260 22.51 19.40 11.35
N ALA A 261 21.62 20.21 10.79
CA ALA A 261 20.57 19.72 9.89
C ALA A 261 21.12 19.14 8.58
N GLN A 262 22.42 19.21 8.33
CA GLN A 262 23.03 18.72 7.09
C GLN A 262 23.35 17.23 7.11
N ASP A 263 23.42 16.61 8.27
CA ASP A 263 23.67 15.18 8.47
C ASP A 263 22.45 14.39 9.02
N ASN A 264 21.34 15.07 9.23
CA ASN A 264 20.07 14.43 9.57
C ASN A 264 19.31 13.97 8.32
N TYR A 265 19.28 12.69 8.05
CA TYR A 265 18.60 12.11 6.88
C TYR A 265 17.09 12.02 7.03
N PHE A 266 16.59 11.97 8.26
CA PHE A 266 15.18 11.87 8.55
C PHE A 266 14.76 12.88 9.62
N TYR A 267 13.56 13.42 9.47
CA TYR A 267 12.89 14.17 10.54
C TYR A 267 11.46 13.69 10.70
N TYR A 268 10.96 13.78 11.91
CA TYR A 268 9.59 13.44 12.25
C TYR A 268 8.76 14.72 12.31
N ASP A 269 7.68 14.78 11.53
CA ASP A 269 6.74 15.89 11.57
C ASP A 269 5.56 15.50 12.48
N GLU A 270 5.47 16.16 13.63
CA GLU A 270 4.44 15.89 14.63
C GLU A 270 3.02 16.24 14.15
N ASN A 271 2.88 17.20 13.22
CA ASN A 271 1.57 17.63 12.74
C ASN A 271 0.89 16.57 11.86
N ILE A 272 1.67 15.82 11.13
CA ILE A 272 1.16 14.77 10.25
C ILE A 272 1.54 13.36 10.71
N GLY A 273 2.28 13.25 11.83
CA GLY A 273 2.64 11.98 12.43
C GLY A 273 3.47 11.08 11.52
N SER A 274 4.38 11.65 10.71
CA SER A 274 5.14 10.92 9.72
C SER A 274 6.61 11.29 9.68
N LEU A 275 7.45 10.37 9.18
CA LEU A 275 8.86 10.60 8.91
C LEU A 275 9.06 11.12 7.49
N PHE A 276 9.94 12.09 7.35
CA PHE A 276 10.37 12.65 6.08
C PHE A 276 11.85 12.52 5.90
N GLY A 277 12.26 12.27 4.65
CA GLY A 277 13.66 12.35 4.27
C GLY A 277 14.10 13.81 4.07
N PHE A 278 15.22 14.17 4.68
CA PHE A 278 15.79 15.52 4.52
C PHE A 278 16.58 15.60 3.18
N PRO A 279 16.74 16.78 2.54
CA PRO A 279 16.18 18.10 2.88
C PRO A 279 14.84 18.38 2.21
N GLN A 280 14.37 17.55 1.34
CA GLN A 280 13.13 17.78 0.60
C GLN A 280 12.37 16.49 0.39
N ALA A 281 11.27 16.38 1.07
CA ALA A 281 10.28 15.37 0.76
C ALA A 281 9.54 15.78 -0.54
N TYR A 282 10.09 15.45 -1.68
CA TYR A 282 9.38 15.53 -2.95
C TYR A 282 8.53 14.30 -3.25
N TYR A 283 8.31 13.44 -2.27
CA TYR A 283 7.73 12.13 -2.52
C TYR A 283 6.62 11.80 -1.54
#